data_ef092ae253a6760db017f32796fe437f
#
_entry.id   ef092ae253a6760db017f32796fe437f
#
_cell.length_a   1.000
_cell.length_b   1.000
_cell.length_c   1.000
_cell.angle_alpha   90.00
_cell.angle_beta   90.00
_cell.angle_gamma   90.00
#
_symmetry.space_group_name_H-M   'P 1'
#
loop_
_entity.id
_entity.type
_entity.pdbx_description
1 polymer ?
#
loop_
_entity_poly.entity_id
_entity_poly.type
_entity_poly.pdbx_seq_one_letter_code
_entity_poly.pdbx_strand_id
1 'polypeptide(L)'
;TEFEHYLKKAGINPKDLAKIEKEQPELFSKLTSDDPKSVRSRAKKLTALRKKGYMEGKLGMIIDGTGHNVGKIEKQKRELGLQGYDTYMVFVNTTLDVALERNSKRDRVLPEKIVTQSWKDVQKNIGRFQQIFENNFVIVDNSDTLDEKQATKKFSTYVKKYADKWAKSPIKNPMGKFWVKKQLQLKNAMGK
;
A
#
# COMPACT_ATOMS: atom_id res chain seq x y z
N THR A 1 -10.70 -0.16 -0.94
CA THR A 1 -9.99 -0.83 -2.05
C THR A 1 -10.85 -0.83 -3.33
N GLU A 2 -10.24 -1.03 -4.51
CA GLU A 2 -10.98 -1.16 -5.78
C GLU A 2 -11.97 -2.32 -5.73
N PHE A 3 -11.61 -3.40 -5.05
CA PHE A 3 -12.49 -4.54 -4.88
C PHE A 3 -13.77 -4.18 -4.10
N GLU A 4 -13.64 -3.48 -2.99
CA GLU A 4 -14.79 -3.01 -2.20
C GLU A 4 -15.65 -2.02 -2.98
N HIS A 5 -15.03 -1.14 -3.76
CA HIS A 5 -15.74 -0.22 -4.64
C HIS A 5 -16.61 -0.96 -5.65
N TYR A 6 -16.09 -2.01 -6.29
CA TYR A 6 -16.86 -2.82 -7.23
C TYR A 6 -17.95 -3.65 -6.56
N LEU A 7 -17.71 -4.16 -5.34
CA LEU A 7 -18.75 -4.83 -4.56
C LEU A 7 -19.92 -3.89 -4.28
N LYS A 8 -19.63 -2.69 -3.80
CA LYS A 8 -20.65 -1.66 -3.53
C LYS A 8 -21.42 -1.27 -4.80
N LYS A 9 -20.74 -1.15 -5.94
CA LYS A 9 -21.40 -0.91 -7.24
C LYS A 9 -22.33 -2.05 -7.66
N ALA A 10 -21.99 -3.28 -7.27
CA ALA A 10 -22.86 -4.46 -7.51
C ALA A 10 -23.95 -4.62 -6.43
N GLY A 11 -24.15 -3.65 -5.55
CA GLY A 11 -25.13 -3.71 -4.47
C GLY A 11 -24.74 -4.64 -3.32
N ILE A 12 -23.49 -5.07 -3.27
CA ILE A 12 -22.97 -5.99 -2.25
C ILE A 12 -22.20 -5.21 -1.18
N ASN A 13 -22.66 -5.32 0.07
CA ASN A 13 -21.88 -4.78 1.18
C ASN A 13 -20.65 -5.66 1.45
N PRO A 14 -19.43 -5.12 1.45
CA PRO A 14 -18.22 -5.89 1.78
C PRO A 14 -18.28 -6.63 3.13
N LYS A 15 -19.08 -6.14 4.08
CA LYS A 15 -19.34 -6.79 5.38
C LYS A 15 -20.00 -8.16 5.23
N ASP A 16 -20.81 -8.33 4.21
CA ASP A 16 -21.60 -9.53 3.99
C ASP A 16 -20.79 -10.65 3.32
N LEU A 17 -19.54 -10.42 2.92
CA LEU A 17 -18.73 -11.42 2.23
C LEU A 17 -18.58 -12.73 3.01
N ALA A 18 -18.41 -12.66 4.34
CA ALA A 18 -18.29 -13.86 5.16
C ALA A 18 -19.63 -14.66 5.24
N LYS A 19 -20.77 -13.96 5.19
CA LYS A 19 -22.09 -14.56 5.11
C LYS A 19 -22.32 -15.19 3.73
N ILE A 20 -21.97 -14.46 2.67
CA ILE A 20 -22.07 -14.94 1.29
C ILE A 20 -21.20 -16.18 1.07
N GLU A 21 -20.00 -16.25 1.68
CA GLU A 21 -19.12 -17.42 1.60
C GLU A 21 -19.81 -18.69 2.14
N LYS A 22 -20.57 -18.56 3.24
CA LYS A 22 -21.26 -19.67 3.87
C LYS A 22 -22.58 -20.04 3.19
N GLU A 23 -23.36 -19.04 2.82
CA GLU A 23 -24.74 -19.25 2.33
C GLU A 23 -24.82 -19.36 0.80
N GLN A 24 -23.88 -18.76 0.08
CA GLN A 24 -23.88 -18.66 -1.38
C GLN A 24 -22.46 -18.86 -1.95
N PRO A 25 -21.84 -20.04 -1.79
CA PRO A 25 -20.43 -20.28 -2.16
C PRO A 25 -20.16 -20.06 -3.65
N GLU A 26 -21.11 -20.29 -4.53
CA GLU A 26 -20.96 -19.99 -5.95
C GLU A 26 -20.87 -18.48 -6.23
N LEU A 27 -21.70 -17.68 -5.56
CA LEU A 27 -21.61 -16.21 -5.65
C LEU A 27 -20.29 -15.73 -5.08
N PHE A 28 -19.87 -16.24 -3.92
CA PHE A 28 -18.57 -15.91 -3.31
C PHE A 28 -17.43 -16.19 -4.29
N SER A 29 -17.43 -17.34 -4.95
CA SER A 29 -16.42 -17.69 -5.95
C SER A 29 -16.42 -16.71 -7.14
N LYS A 30 -17.59 -16.33 -7.66
CA LYS A 30 -17.69 -15.31 -8.72
C LYS A 30 -17.15 -13.95 -8.31
N LEU A 31 -17.22 -13.63 -7.01
CA LEU A 31 -16.73 -12.35 -6.49
C LEU A 31 -15.21 -12.38 -6.22
N THR A 32 -14.69 -13.48 -5.67
CA THR A 32 -13.38 -13.52 -5.00
C THR A 32 -12.34 -14.43 -5.67
N SER A 33 -12.73 -15.30 -6.59
CA SER A 33 -11.80 -16.22 -7.25
C SER A 33 -10.76 -15.50 -8.12
N ASP A 34 -9.75 -16.24 -8.54
CA ASP A 34 -8.75 -15.76 -9.49
C ASP A 34 -9.23 -15.90 -10.98
N ASP A 35 -10.48 -16.30 -11.21
CA ASP A 35 -11.09 -16.26 -12.54
C ASP A 35 -11.00 -14.83 -13.11
N PRO A 36 -10.55 -14.64 -14.36
CA PRO A 36 -10.45 -13.32 -14.99
C PRO A 36 -11.75 -12.50 -15.01
N LYS A 37 -12.89 -13.16 -14.92
CA LYS A 37 -14.23 -12.54 -14.90
C LYS A 37 -14.69 -12.17 -13.48
N SER A 38 -14.03 -12.66 -12.44
CA SER A 38 -14.39 -12.34 -11.06
C SER A 38 -14.22 -10.84 -10.76
N VAL A 39 -14.99 -10.34 -9.80
CA VAL A 39 -14.91 -8.94 -9.35
C VAL A 39 -13.50 -8.61 -8.83
N ARG A 40 -12.90 -9.54 -8.08
CA ARG A 40 -11.54 -9.40 -7.53
C ARG A 40 -10.49 -9.30 -8.64
N SER A 41 -10.56 -10.14 -9.66
CA SER A 41 -9.59 -10.12 -10.76
C SER A 41 -9.71 -8.87 -11.60
N ARG A 42 -10.93 -8.37 -11.83
CA ARG A 42 -11.15 -7.07 -12.50
C ARG A 42 -10.57 -5.91 -11.70
N ALA A 43 -10.78 -5.90 -10.38
CA ALA A 43 -10.22 -4.89 -9.49
C ALA A 43 -8.67 -4.92 -9.52
N LYS A 44 -8.05 -6.11 -9.48
CA LYS A 44 -6.60 -6.28 -9.63
C LYS A 44 -6.08 -5.71 -10.96
N LYS A 45 -6.78 -5.99 -12.08
CA LYS A 45 -6.42 -5.46 -13.40
C LYS A 45 -6.48 -3.94 -13.45
N LEU A 46 -7.55 -3.34 -12.90
CA LEU A 46 -7.67 -1.88 -12.85
C LEU A 46 -6.57 -1.23 -12.01
N THR A 47 -6.25 -1.81 -10.84
CA THR A 47 -5.14 -1.34 -10.01
C THR A 47 -3.81 -1.40 -10.76
N ALA A 48 -3.57 -2.47 -11.52
CA ALA A 48 -2.36 -2.62 -12.33
C ALA A 48 -2.29 -1.59 -13.47
N LEU A 49 -3.41 -1.33 -14.15
CA LEU A 49 -3.50 -0.30 -15.20
C LEU A 49 -3.27 1.10 -14.63
N ARG A 50 -3.86 1.44 -13.49
CA ARG A 50 -3.62 2.73 -12.81
C ARG A 50 -2.15 2.89 -12.41
N LYS A 51 -1.55 1.84 -11.83
CA LYS A 51 -0.12 1.85 -11.49
C LYS A 51 0.72 2.11 -12.74
N LYS A 52 0.42 1.44 -13.87
CA LYS A 52 1.11 1.65 -15.14
C LYS A 52 0.99 3.10 -15.61
N GLY A 53 -0.21 3.68 -15.61
CA GLY A 53 -0.44 5.08 -15.99
C GLY A 53 0.34 6.06 -15.11
N TYR A 54 0.37 5.85 -13.78
CA TYR A 54 1.18 6.67 -12.88
C TYR A 54 2.68 6.55 -13.16
N MET A 55 3.16 5.35 -13.49
CA MET A 55 4.57 5.14 -13.83
C MET A 55 4.94 5.80 -15.16
N GLU A 56 4.08 5.72 -16.17
CA GLU A 56 4.26 6.38 -17.46
C GLU A 56 4.26 7.91 -17.33
N GLY A 57 3.34 8.45 -16.53
CA GLY A 57 3.26 9.87 -16.20
C GLY A 57 4.30 10.36 -15.19
N LYS A 58 5.15 9.47 -14.64
CA LYS A 58 6.11 9.78 -13.57
C LYS A 58 5.49 10.48 -12.37
N LEU A 59 4.25 10.10 -12.03
CA LEU A 59 3.51 10.65 -10.89
C LEU A 59 3.95 9.97 -9.59
N GLY A 60 3.90 10.72 -8.48
CA GLY A 60 4.13 10.17 -7.15
C GLY A 60 3.08 9.11 -6.80
N MET A 61 3.50 8.05 -6.11
CA MET A 61 2.62 6.94 -5.73
C MET A 61 2.78 6.60 -4.25
N ILE A 62 1.65 6.32 -3.61
CA ILE A 62 1.59 5.64 -2.31
C ILE A 62 1.12 4.21 -2.57
N ILE A 63 1.92 3.24 -2.16
CA ILE A 63 1.64 1.82 -2.35
C ILE A 63 1.40 1.19 -0.99
N ASP A 64 0.15 0.89 -0.70
CA ASP A 64 -0.25 0.21 0.54
C ASP A 64 0.01 -1.30 0.44
N GLY A 65 0.49 -1.87 1.54
CA GLY A 65 0.79 -3.30 1.64
C GLY A 65 1.02 -3.75 3.08
N THR A 66 0.81 -5.05 3.32
CA THR A 66 0.88 -5.64 4.66
C THR A 66 2.30 -5.90 5.16
N GLY A 67 3.31 -5.84 4.30
CA GLY A 67 4.70 -6.06 4.70
C GLY A 67 5.10 -7.52 4.98
N HIS A 68 4.22 -8.52 4.76
CA HIS A 68 4.55 -9.92 5.05
C HIS A 68 5.48 -10.57 4.02
N ASN A 69 5.57 -10.04 2.81
CA ASN A 69 6.38 -10.59 1.73
C ASN A 69 7.50 -9.62 1.31
N VAL A 70 8.68 -9.83 1.92
CA VAL A 70 9.87 -9.01 1.66
C VAL A 70 10.29 -9.06 0.18
N GLY A 71 10.34 -10.25 -0.40
CA GLY A 71 10.79 -10.43 -1.79
C GLY A 71 9.92 -9.65 -2.79
N LYS A 72 8.60 -9.59 -2.55
CA LYS A 72 7.68 -8.78 -3.37
C LYS A 72 8.01 -7.29 -3.25
N ILE A 73 8.27 -6.80 -2.04
CA ILE A 73 8.59 -5.39 -1.79
C ILE A 73 9.95 -5.03 -2.39
N GLU A 74 10.95 -5.88 -2.22
CA GLU A 74 12.28 -5.70 -2.80
C GLU A 74 12.24 -5.66 -4.34
N LYS A 75 11.50 -6.60 -4.96
CA LYS A 75 11.26 -6.60 -6.40
C LYS A 75 10.58 -5.30 -6.85
N GLN A 76 9.56 -4.86 -6.14
CA GLN A 76 8.83 -3.63 -6.45
C GLN A 76 9.73 -2.39 -6.33
N LYS A 77 10.55 -2.30 -5.28
CA LYS A 77 11.53 -1.23 -5.12
C LYS A 77 12.49 -1.18 -6.31
N ARG A 78 13.02 -2.35 -6.73
CA ARG A 78 13.93 -2.45 -7.87
C ARG A 78 13.25 -2.00 -9.17
N GLU A 79 12.04 -2.49 -9.44
CA GLU A 79 11.27 -2.09 -10.63
C GLU A 79 11.02 -0.59 -10.69
N LEU A 80 10.65 0.02 -9.57
CA LEU A 80 10.46 1.48 -9.47
C LEU A 80 11.77 2.23 -9.64
N GLY A 81 12.87 1.73 -9.07
CA GLY A 81 14.20 2.30 -9.23
C GLY A 81 14.65 2.33 -10.70
N LEU A 82 14.42 1.25 -11.45
CA LEU A 82 14.69 1.19 -12.89
C LEU A 82 13.84 2.20 -13.70
N GLN A 83 12.70 2.61 -13.17
CA GLN A 83 11.84 3.64 -13.75
C GLN A 83 12.20 5.07 -13.32
N GLY A 84 13.23 5.24 -12.51
CA GLY A 84 13.72 6.55 -12.07
C GLY A 84 13.12 7.06 -10.75
N TYR A 85 12.37 6.24 -10.02
CA TYR A 85 11.81 6.62 -8.73
C TYR A 85 12.82 6.48 -7.59
N ASP A 86 12.84 7.45 -6.70
CA ASP A 86 13.31 7.27 -5.34
C ASP A 86 12.18 6.65 -4.50
N THR A 87 12.51 5.67 -3.69
CA THR A 87 11.52 4.91 -2.91
C THR A 87 11.77 5.07 -1.42
N TYR A 88 10.68 5.20 -0.68
CA TYR A 88 10.67 5.39 0.77
C TYR A 88 9.69 4.40 1.39
N MET A 89 9.94 3.99 2.64
CA MET A 89 9.05 3.11 3.36
C MET A 89 8.64 3.72 4.70
N VAL A 90 7.32 3.84 4.90
CA VAL A 90 6.73 4.10 6.21
C VAL A 90 6.17 2.78 6.71
N PHE A 91 6.79 2.25 7.75
CA PHE A 91 6.35 1.03 8.40
C PHE A 91 5.49 1.41 9.61
N VAL A 92 4.19 1.09 9.55
CA VAL A 92 3.26 1.34 10.64
C VAL A 92 3.26 0.12 11.54
N ASN A 93 3.89 0.25 12.71
CA ASN A 93 3.99 -0.83 13.69
C ASN A 93 2.86 -0.76 14.70
N THR A 94 2.48 -1.90 15.25
CA THR A 94 1.53 -2.02 16.35
C THR A 94 1.84 -3.27 17.19
N THR A 95 1.40 -3.30 18.46
CA THR A 95 1.46 -4.52 19.27
C THR A 95 0.47 -5.56 18.77
N LEU A 96 0.69 -6.83 19.11
CA LEU A 96 -0.22 -7.91 18.75
C LEU A 96 -1.62 -7.70 19.34
N ASP A 97 -1.68 -7.29 20.61
CA ASP A 97 -2.95 -7.08 21.32
C ASP A 97 -3.79 -6.01 20.64
N VAL A 98 -3.17 -4.87 20.26
CA VAL A 98 -3.85 -3.80 19.52
C VAL A 98 -4.25 -4.26 18.11
N ALA A 99 -3.46 -5.10 17.46
CA ALA A 99 -3.81 -5.67 16.16
C ALA A 99 -5.03 -6.59 16.27
N LEU A 100 -5.10 -7.42 17.29
CA LEU A 100 -6.24 -8.31 17.58
C LEU A 100 -7.50 -7.52 17.96
N GLU A 101 -7.36 -6.54 18.86
CA GLU A 101 -8.46 -5.64 19.22
C GLU A 101 -9.04 -4.92 18.00
N ARG A 102 -8.19 -4.34 17.18
CA ARG A 102 -8.64 -3.64 15.96
C ARG A 102 -9.24 -4.59 14.94
N ASN A 103 -8.74 -5.83 14.86
CA ASN A 103 -9.33 -6.85 13.99
C ASN A 103 -10.76 -7.20 14.43
N SER A 104 -11.02 -7.33 15.74
CA SER A 104 -12.36 -7.63 16.25
C SER A 104 -13.40 -6.54 15.95
N LYS A 105 -12.94 -5.29 15.80
CA LYS A 105 -13.80 -4.12 15.50
C LYS A 105 -14.00 -3.88 13.98
N ARG A 106 -13.36 -4.69 13.13
CA ARG A 106 -13.48 -4.52 11.67
C ARG A 106 -14.80 -5.09 11.16
N ASP A 107 -15.26 -4.53 10.06
CA ASP A 107 -16.40 -5.08 9.31
C ASP A 107 -16.17 -6.52 8.86
N ARG A 108 -14.93 -6.86 8.54
CA ARG A 108 -14.48 -8.21 8.20
C ARG A 108 -13.44 -8.65 9.22
N VAL A 109 -13.85 -9.46 10.16
CA VAL A 109 -12.98 -10.05 11.19
C VAL A 109 -12.24 -11.26 10.60
N LEU A 110 -10.95 -11.32 10.80
CA LEU A 110 -10.11 -12.48 10.46
C LEU A 110 -9.91 -13.36 11.68
N PRO A 111 -9.75 -14.69 11.51
CA PRO A 111 -9.37 -15.57 12.60
C PRO A 111 -8.09 -15.09 13.30
N GLU A 112 -8.06 -15.10 14.62
CA GLU A 112 -6.92 -14.61 15.44
C GLU A 112 -5.61 -15.28 15.06
N LYS A 113 -5.64 -16.57 14.74
CA LYS A 113 -4.46 -17.33 14.28
C LYS A 113 -3.84 -16.69 13.02
N ILE A 114 -4.68 -16.22 12.09
CA ILE A 114 -4.21 -15.57 10.85
C ILE A 114 -3.60 -14.20 11.17
N VAL A 115 -4.24 -13.42 12.03
CA VAL A 115 -3.73 -12.10 12.46
C VAL A 115 -2.39 -12.26 13.17
N THR A 116 -2.32 -13.18 14.13
CA THR A 116 -1.11 -13.47 14.93
C THR A 116 0.04 -13.93 14.02
N GLN A 117 -0.22 -14.85 13.08
CA GLN A 117 0.80 -15.32 12.17
C GLN A 117 1.29 -14.19 11.26
N SER A 118 0.37 -13.44 10.67
CA SER A 118 0.69 -12.29 9.82
C SER A 118 1.51 -11.24 10.58
N TRP A 119 1.13 -10.94 11.83
CA TRP A 119 1.88 -10.02 12.68
C TRP A 119 3.31 -10.51 12.94
N LYS A 120 3.47 -11.78 13.34
CA LYS A 120 4.81 -12.38 13.53
C LYS A 120 5.69 -12.30 12.30
N ASP A 121 5.12 -12.61 11.13
CA ASP A 121 5.86 -12.59 9.87
C ASP A 121 6.30 -11.16 9.50
N VAL A 122 5.44 -10.18 9.74
CA VAL A 122 5.75 -8.76 9.51
C VAL A 122 6.84 -8.27 10.47
N GLN A 123 6.79 -8.65 11.78
CA GLN A 123 7.81 -8.28 12.76
C GLN A 123 9.20 -8.82 12.38
N LYS A 124 9.28 -10.06 11.91
CA LYS A 124 10.54 -10.66 11.42
C LYS A 124 11.17 -9.90 10.26
N ASN A 125 10.35 -9.20 9.49
CA ASN A 125 10.77 -8.53 8.27
C ASN A 125 11.33 -7.11 8.51
N ILE A 126 11.12 -6.51 9.69
CA ILE A 126 11.51 -5.12 9.99
C ILE A 126 12.99 -4.86 9.71
N GLY A 127 13.87 -5.72 10.24
CA GLY A 127 15.32 -5.59 10.03
C GLY A 127 15.71 -5.66 8.55
N ARG A 128 15.03 -6.53 7.78
CA ARG A 128 15.26 -6.62 6.33
C ARG A 128 14.78 -5.37 5.59
N PHE A 129 13.65 -4.80 5.98
CA PHE A 129 13.18 -3.53 5.41
C PHE A 129 14.13 -2.39 5.71
N GLN A 130 14.66 -2.33 6.92
CA GLN A 130 15.66 -1.34 7.28
C GLN A 130 16.91 -1.44 6.40
N GLN A 131 17.38 -2.65 6.13
CA GLN A 131 18.50 -2.88 5.20
C GLN A 131 18.17 -2.46 3.76
N ILE A 132 16.95 -2.80 3.27
CA ILE A 132 16.53 -2.51 1.91
C ILE A 132 16.35 -1.00 1.68
N PHE A 133 15.75 -0.27 2.63
CA PHE A 133 15.40 1.14 2.48
C PHE A 133 16.38 2.10 3.17
N GLU A 134 17.25 1.60 4.04
CA GLU A 134 18.29 2.37 4.73
C GLU A 134 17.74 3.67 5.36
N ASN A 135 18.30 4.82 4.98
CA ASN A 135 17.86 6.15 5.45
C ASN A 135 16.46 6.57 4.96
N ASN A 136 15.88 5.77 4.06
CA ASN A 136 14.54 5.99 3.52
C ASN A 136 13.48 5.12 4.22
N PHE A 137 13.82 4.54 5.38
CA PHE A 137 12.95 3.73 6.22
C PHE A 137 12.56 4.48 7.48
N VAL A 138 11.27 4.49 7.80
CA VAL A 138 10.73 5.10 9.02
C VAL A 138 9.72 4.16 9.64
N ILE A 139 9.84 3.97 10.97
CA ILE A 139 8.83 3.24 11.75
C ILE A 139 7.94 4.26 12.45
N VAL A 140 6.64 4.10 12.31
CA VAL A 140 5.62 4.84 13.03
C VAL A 140 4.94 3.89 14.00
N ASP A 141 5.05 4.16 15.28
CA ASP A 141 4.33 3.39 16.30
C ASP A 141 2.84 3.79 16.32
N ASN A 142 1.99 2.80 16.14
CA ASN A 142 0.54 2.92 16.15
C ASN A 142 -0.09 1.96 17.18
N SER A 143 0.62 1.74 18.28
CA SER A 143 0.18 0.85 19.37
C SER A 143 -0.72 1.53 20.39
N ASP A 144 -0.88 2.85 20.31
CA ASP A 144 -1.71 3.59 21.27
C ASP A 144 -3.20 3.29 21.06
N THR A 145 -3.93 3.27 22.16
CA THR A 145 -5.40 3.21 22.21
C THR A 145 -6.04 4.59 22.01
N LEU A 146 -5.42 5.44 21.22
CA LEU A 146 -5.91 6.76 20.90
C LEU A 146 -7.25 6.71 20.17
N ASP A 147 -8.11 7.69 20.43
CA ASP A 147 -9.28 7.89 19.59
C ASP A 147 -8.87 8.20 18.13
N GLU A 148 -9.81 8.09 17.19
CA GLU A 148 -9.54 8.26 15.76
C GLU A 148 -8.94 9.63 15.42
N LYS A 149 -9.36 10.70 16.12
CA LYS A 149 -8.84 12.06 15.89
C LYS A 149 -7.40 12.19 16.38
N GLN A 150 -7.10 11.66 17.56
CA GLN A 150 -5.75 11.68 18.15
C GLN A 150 -4.79 10.82 17.32
N ALA A 151 -5.23 9.61 16.92
CA ALA A 151 -4.46 8.73 16.05
C ALA A 151 -4.17 9.39 14.69
N THR A 152 -5.17 10.01 14.08
CA THR A 152 -5.04 10.74 12.81
C THR A 152 -4.07 11.92 12.96
N LYS A 153 -4.18 12.71 14.03
CA LYS A 153 -3.28 13.84 14.30
C LYS A 153 -1.84 13.38 14.51
N LYS A 154 -1.62 12.34 15.32
CA LYS A 154 -0.30 11.75 15.55
C LYS A 154 0.30 11.25 14.24
N PHE A 155 -0.46 10.43 13.49
CA PHE A 155 0.00 9.86 12.23
C PHE A 155 0.29 10.95 11.18
N SER A 156 -0.61 11.92 11.01
CA SER A 156 -0.42 13.01 10.05
C SER A 156 0.80 13.87 10.37
N THR A 157 1.08 14.11 11.65
CA THR A 157 2.29 14.86 12.07
C THR A 157 3.57 14.12 11.68
N TYR A 158 3.63 12.81 11.94
CA TYR A 158 4.78 12.00 11.58
C TYR A 158 4.94 11.87 10.06
N VAL A 159 3.87 11.48 9.37
CA VAL A 159 3.90 11.29 7.92
C VAL A 159 4.20 12.60 7.21
N LYS A 160 3.58 13.70 7.62
CA LYS A 160 3.85 15.02 7.05
C LYS A 160 5.31 15.41 7.20
N LYS A 161 5.90 15.25 8.39
CA LYS A 161 7.32 15.53 8.63
C LYS A 161 8.23 14.78 7.66
N TYR A 162 8.01 13.49 7.48
CA TYR A 162 8.85 12.66 6.61
C TYR A 162 8.49 12.82 5.14
N ALA A 163 7.21 12.86 4.79
CA ALA A 163 6.74 13.07 3.42
C ALA A 163 7.21 14.42 2.87
N ASP A 164 7.10 15.50 3.64
CA ASP A 164 7.58 16.83 3.25
C ASP A 164 9.11 16.83 3.06
N LYS A 165 9.85 16.15 3.96
CA LYS A 165 11.30 16.00 3.81
C LYS A 165 11.68 15.25 2.54
N TRP A 166 10.99 14.15 2.25
CA TRP A 166 11.27 13.34 1.07
C TRP A 166 10.84 14.04 -0.21
N ALA A 167 9.67 14.66 -0.23
CA ALA A 167 9.17 15.41 -1.40
C ALA A 167 10.06 16.61 -1.78
N LYS A 168 10.68 17.25 -0.77
CA LYS A 168 11.61 18.37 -0.97
C LYS A 168 13.06 17.92 -1.20
N SER A 169 13.36 16.64 -1.01
CA SER A 169 14.71 16.12 -1.23
C SER A 169 15.08 16.13 -2.71
N PRO A 170 16.31 16.44 -3.06
CA PRO A 170 16.78 16.31 -4.44
C PRO A 170 16.63 14.87 -4.91
N ILE A 171 16.25 14.69 -6.16
CA ILE A 171 16.17 13.37 -6.81
C ILE A 171 17.54 12.71 -6.72
N LYS A 172 17.61 11.51 -6.13
CA LYS A 172 18.84 10.74 -5.98
C LYS A 172 19.06 9.76 -7.12
N ASN A 173 17.96 9.20 -7.64
CA ASN A 173 17.99 8.21 -8.71
C ASN A 173 18.56 8.80 -10.01
N PRO A 174 19.64 8.23 -10.60
CA PRO A 174 20.25 8.75 -11.82
C PRO A 174 19.29 8.81 -13.01
N MET A 175 18.44 7.79 -13.19
CA MET A 175 17.44 7.78 -14.27
C MET A 175 16.38 8.85 -14.07
N GLY A 176 15.99 9.10 -12.83
CA GLY A 176 15.07 10.18 -12.46
C GLY A 176 15.68 11.55 -12.76
N LYS A 177 16.94 11.79 -12.38
CA LYS A 177 17.67 13.03 -12.72
C LYS A 177 17.74 13.27 -14.23
N PHE A 178 18.09 12.22 -14.98
CA PHE A 178 18.17 12.30 -16.44
C PHE A 178 16.80 12.66 -17.05
N TRP A 179 15.74 11.99 -16.59
CA TRP A 179 14.38 12.27 -17.08
C TRP A 179 13.96 13.72 -16.82
N VAL A 180 14.15 14.24 -15.59
CA VAL A 180 13.80 15.63 -15.24
C VAL A 180 14.59 16.62 -16.10
N LYS A 181 15.90 16.40 -16.26
CA LYS A 181 16.73 17.24 -17.12
C LYS A 181 16.19 17.30 -18.55
N LYS A 182 15.83 16.14 -19.11
CA LYS A 182 15.23 16.05 -20.45
C LYS A 182 13.91 16.80 -20.56
N GLN A 183 13.01 16.66 -19.56
CA GLN A 183 11.72 17.35 -19.55
C GLN A 183 11.89 18.88 -19.48
N LEU A 184 12.81 19.36 -18.67
CA LEU A 184 13.11 20.79 -18.59
C LEU A 184 13.64 21.35 -19.91
N GLN A 185 14.52 20.62 -20.60
CA GLN A 185 15.01 21.00 -21.93
C GLN A 185 13.87 21.08 -22.95
N LEU A 186 12.96 20.07 -22.95
CA LEU A 186 11.80 20.09 -23.86
C LEU A 186 10.86 21.24 -23.53
N LYS A 187 10.57 21.51 -22.26
CA LYS A 187 9.73 22.64 -21.84
C LYS A 187 10.32 23.99 -22.32
N ASN A 188 11.62 24.17 -22.14
CA ASN A 188 12.29 25.41 -22.57
C ASN A 188 12.31 25.56 -24.10
N ALA A 189 12.38 24.46 -24.85
CA ALA A 189 12.31 24.49 -26.30
C ALA A 189 10.90 24.79 -26.82
N MET A 190 9.85 24.38 -26.09
CA MET A 190 8.45 24.63 -26.46
C MET A 190 7.94 25.99 -26.00
N GLY A 191 8.58 26.61 -25.01
CA GLY A 191 8.21 27.93 -24.46
C GLY A 191 8.89 29.12 -25.15
N LYS A 192 9.58 28.86 -26.26
CA LYS A 192 10.09 29.86 -27.18
C LYS A 192 9.22 29.88 -28.44
#